data_9ee7d7d1ac4485805c8cc0b97c70375b
#
_entry.id   9ee7d7d1ac4485805c8cc0b97c70375b
#
_cell.length_a   1.000
_cell.length_b   1.000
_cell.length_c   1.000
_cell.angle_alpha   90.00
_cell.angle_beta   90.00
_cell.angle_gamma   90.00
#
_symmetry.space_group_name_H-M   'P 1'
#
loop_
_entity.id
_entity.type
_entity.pdbx_description
1 polymer ?
#
loop_
_entity_poly.entity_id
_entity_poly.type
_entity_poly.pdbx_seq_one_letter_code
_entity_poly.pdbx_strand_id
1 'polypeptide(L)'
;KLATIYGSDVHKEVENYYNSDSKILSSDGAKWVVEYLEQFKLEHFVNKIECELMVSDFEGTASKIDVVAHLDSGNSILFDIKTTSHFDREYCSLQLSVYKKLFEQNYDEHVLGMYVLGTKSKRAFRIIKQEDSRVNKILNMNKGV
;
A
#
# COMPACT_ATOMS: atom_id res chain seq x y z
N LYS A 1 -16.88 11.79 -10.02
CA LYS A 1 -16.07 11.46 -11.20
C LYS A 1 -14.69 12.08 -11.20
N LEU A 2 -14.60 13.38 -10.91
CA LEU A 2 -13.30 14.06 -10.89
C LEU A 2 -12.37 13.48 -9.82
N ALA A 3 -12.90 13.18 -8.64
CA ALA A 3 -12.10 12.59 -7.58
C ALA A 3 -11.60 11.19 -7.96
N THR A 4 -12.42 10.41 -8.65
CA THR A 4 -12.03 9.06 -9.11
C THR A 4 -10.94 9.15 -10.18
N ILE A 5 -11.10 10.07 -11.14
CA ILE A 5 -10.10 10.27 -12.20
C ILE A 5 -8.78 10.72 -11.59
N TYR A 6 -8.83 11.69 -10.66
CA TYR A 6 -7.63 12.17 -9.97
C TYR A 6 -6.95 11.04 -9.20
N GLY A 7 -7.72 10.22 -8.48
CA GLY A 7 -7.18 9.10 -7.71
C GLY A 7 -6.50 8.07 -8.60
N SER A 8 -7.11 7.72 -9.73
CA SER A 8 -6.53 6.79 -10.69
C SER A 8 -5.23 7.32 -11.27
N ASP A 9 -5.17 8.62 -11.59
CA ASP A 9 -3.98 9.25 -12.14
C ASP A 9 -2.82 9.20 -11.13
N VAL A 10 -3.08 9.51 -9.86
CA VAL A 10 -2.04 9.46 -8.82
C VAL A 10 -1.45 8.05 -8.70
N HIS A 11 -2.31 7.04 -8.55
CA HIS A 11 -1.86 5.64 -8.41
C HIS A 11 -1.07 5.21 -9.65
N LYS A 12 -1.58 5.55 -10.83
CA LYS A 12 -0.94 5.15 -12.10
C LYS A 12 0.42 5.81 -12.28
N GLU A 13 0.54 7.08 -11.94
CA GLU A 13 1.81 7.78 -12.07
C GLU A 13 2.85 7.23 -11.11
N VAL A 14 2.46 6.91 -9.87
CA VAL A 14 3.37 6.31 -8.89
C VAL A 14 3.79 4.93 -9.35
N GLU A 15 2.85 4.11 -9.84
CA GLU A 15 3.14 2.80 -10.39
C GLU A 15 4.15 2.88 -11.55
N ASN A 16 3.88 3.76 -12.51
CA ASN A 16 4.77 3.92 -13.66
C ASN A 16 6.16 4.38 -13.25
N TYR A 17 6.24 5.24 -12.25
CA TYR A 17 7.53 5.73 -11.74
C TYR A 17 8.41 4.60 -11.22
N TYR A 18 7.83 3.67 -10.46
CA TYR A 18 8.61 2.61 -9.83
C TYR A 18 8.67 1.31 -10.62
N ASN A 19 7.59 0.97 -11.33
CA ASN A 19 7.50 -0.32 -12.03
C ASN A 19 7.94 -0.25 -13.49
N SER A 20 8.11 0.95 -14.03
CA SER A 20 8.58 1.12 -15.41
C SER A 20 9.62 2.25 -15.47
N ASP A 21 10.13 2.54 -16.66
CA ASP A 21 11.15 3.57 -16.83
C ASP A 21 10.59 4.99 -16.93
N SER A 22 9.27 5.15 -16.82
CA SER A 22 8.63 6.45 -16.94
C SER A 22 8.78 7.24 -15.64
N LYS A 23 9.53 8.34 -15.68
CA LYS A 23 9.74 9.23 -14.54
C LYS A 23 8.92 10.50 -14.62
N ILE A 24 7.83 10.47 -15.38
CA ILE A 24 6.94 11.62 -15.57
C ILE A 24 5.92 11.67 -14.45
N LEU A 25 5.89 12.77 -13.72
CA LEU A 25 4.93 13.01 -12.64
C LEU A 25 4.20 14.32 -12.95
N SER A 26 2.92 14.24 -13.24
CA SER A 26 2.09 15.40 -13.59
C SER A 26 1.22 15.86 -12.42
N SER A 27 0.67 14.92 -11.66
CA SER A 27 -0.21 15.26 -10.55
C SER A 27 0.58 15.67 -9.30
N ASP A 28 0.02 16.62 -8.58
CA ASP A 28 0.62 17.10 -7.33
C ASP A 28 0.70 15.98 -6.28
N GLY A 29 -0.35 15.17 -6.23
CA GLY A 29 -0.39 14.04 -5.31
C GLY A 29 0.70 13.01 -5.60
N ALA A 30 0.90 12.66 -6.87
CA ALA A 30 1.95 11.70 -7.23
C ALA A 30 3.34 12.24 -6.93
N LYS A 31 3.56 13.53 -7.19
CA LYS A 31 4.84 14.17 -6.86
C LYS A 31 5.13 14.07 -5.36
N TRP A 32 4.14 14.36 -4.53
CA TRP A 32 4.31 14.26 -3.10
C TRP A 32 4.59 12.82 -2.64
N VAL A 33 3.85 11.85 -3.17
CA VAL A 33 4.05 10.43 -2.82
C VAL A 33 5.48 10.00 -3.16
N VAL A 34 5.94 10.31 -4.36
CA VAL A 34 7.29 9.93 -4.79
C VAL A 34 8.35 10.62 -3.92
N GLU A 35 8.19 11.91 -3.62
CA GLU A 35 9.12 12.61 -2.72
C GLU A 35 9.17 11.93 -1.35
N TYR A 36 8.01 11.59 -0.81
CA TYR A 36 7.92 10.89 0.47
C TYR A 36 8.63 9.54 0.42
N LEU A 37 8.35 8.75 -0.60
CA LEU A 37 8.94 7.41 -0.74
C LEU A 37 10.44 7.46 -0.97
N GLU A 38 10.94 8.44 -1.74
CA GLU A 38 12.38 8.59 -1.95
C GLU A 38 13.09 9.00 -0.67
N GLN A 39 12.48 9.86 0.14
CA GLN A 39 13.02 10.20 1.45
C GLN A 39 12.99 9.01 2.40
N PHE A 40 11.88 8.28 2.42
CA PHE A 40 11.74 7.05 3.21
C PHE A 40 12.82 6.03 2.83
N LYS A 41 13.07 5.91 1.54
CA LYS A 41 14.07 4.99 1.00
C LYS A 41 15.46 5.27 1.56
N LEU A 42 15.83 6.53 1.68
CA LEU A 42 17.10 6.93 2.24
C LEU A 42 17.18 6.71 3.75
N GLU A 43 16.09 6.99 4.46
CA GLU A 43 16.04 6.92 5.92
C GLU A 43 15.95 5.49 6.47
N HIS A 44 15.39 4.57 5.70
CA HIS A 44 15.06 3.23 6.19
C HIS A 44 15.76 2.10 5.46
N PHE A 45 16.78 2.41 4.66
CA PHE A 45 17.57 1.39 3.95
C PHE A 45 16.71 0.49 3.08
N VAL A 46 15.87 1.12 2.25
CA VAL A 46 15.02 0.42 1.29
C VAL A 46 15.84 0.12 0.04
N ASN A 47 15.86 -1.13 -0.39
CA ASN A 47 16.59 -1.49 -1.61
C ASN A 47 15.71 -1.52 -2.85
N LYS A 48 14.38 -1.67 -2.69
CA LYS A 48 13.45 -1.74 -3.82
C LYS A 48 12.06 -1.28 -3.41
N ILE A 49 11.39 -0.57 -4.31
CA ILE A 49 9.98 -0.20 -4.15
C ILE A 49 9.22 -0.81 -5.31
N GLU A 50 8.16 -1.55 -4.98
CA GLU A 50 7.25 -2.14 -5.96
C GLU A 50 5.85 -1.57 -5.75
N CYS A 51 5.13 -1.35 -6.85
CA CYS A 51 3.77 -0.84 -6.80
C CYS A 51 2.79 -1.82 -7.41
N GLU A 52 1.54 -1.77 -6.96
CA GLU A 52 0.45 -2.62 -7.46
C GLU A 52 0.79 -4.10 -7.38
N LEU A 53 1.31 -4.51 -6.23
CA LEU A 53 1.74 -5.89 -6.02
C LEU A 53 0.55 -6.78 -5.69
N MET A 54 0.37 -7.85 -6.47
CA MET A 54 -0.72 -8.80 -6.27
C MET A 54 -0.50 -9.68 -5.04
N VAL A 55 -1.55 -9.87 -4.27
CA VAL A 55 -1.58 -10.82 -3.15
C VAL A 55 -2.88 -11.61 -3.18
N SER A 56 -2.85 -12.85 -2.71
CA SER A 56 -4.02 -13.73 -2.73
C SER A 56 -3.89 -14.83 -1.69
N ASP A 57 -5.03 -15.32 -1.18
CA ASP A 57 -5.05 -16.54 -0.38
C ASP A 57 -5.37 -17.76 -1.24
N PHE A 58 -5.60 -17.56 -2.55
CA PHE A 58 -5.96 -18.58 -3.53
C PHE A 58 -7.29 -19.28 -3.21
N GLU A 59 -8.10 -18.69 -2.33
CA GLU A 59 -9.36 -19.26 -1.87
C GLU A 59 -10.54 -18.29 -1.94
N GLY A 60 -10.36 -17.13 -2.54
CA GLY A 60 -11.44 -16.16 -2.70
C GLY A 60 -11.04 -14.71 -2.44
N THR A 61 -9.90 -14.48 -1.83
CA THR A 61 -9.40 -13.12 -1.59
C THR A 61 -8.18 -12.87 -2.47
N ALA A 62 -8.28 -11.85 -3.31
CA ALA A 62 -7.16 -11.37 -4.11
C ALA A 62 -7.21 -9.85 -4.13
N SER A 63 -6.07 -9.21 -4.07
CA SER A 63 -5.98 -7.75 -4.08
C SER A 63 -4.63 -7.28 -4.57
N LYS A 64 -4.46 -5.95 -4.64
CA LYS A 64 -3.20 -5.32 -4.98
C LYS A 64 -2.82 -4.37 -3.87
N ILE A 65 -1.56 -4.44 -3.46
CA ILE A 65 -0.99 -3.49 -2.50
C ILE A 65 -0.42 -2.32 -3.29
N ASP A 66 -0.82 -1.10 -2.96
CA ASP A 66 -0.39 0.08 -3.71
C ASP A 66 1.13 0.20 -3.78
N VAL A 67 1.80 0.11 -2.64
CA VAL A 67 3.27 0.24 -2.56
C VAL A 67 3.83 -0.72 -1.54
N VAL A 68 4.90 -1.41 -1.90
CA VAL A 68 5.69 -2.24 -0.98
C VAL A 68 7.13 -1.77 -1.03
N ALA A 69 7.68 -1.41 0.12
CA ALA A 69 9.10 -1.07 0.24
C ALA A 69 9.84 -2.27 0.84
N HIS A 70 10.81 -2.80 0.09
CA HIS A 70 11.63 -3.92 0.54
C HIS A 70 12.90 -3.38 1.19
N LEU A 71 13.12 -3.76 2.44
CA LEU A 71 14.27 -3.29 3.22
C LEU A 71 15.48 -4.19 2.99
N ASP A 72 16.67 -3.63 3.18
CA ASP A 72 17.92 -4.39 3.10
C ASP A 72 17.93 -5.57 4.07
N SER A 73 17.19 -5.46 5.19
CA SER A 73 17.10 -6.53 6.19
C SER A 73 16.31 -7.76 5.71
N GLY A 74 15.60 -7.66 4.59
CA GLY A 74 14.70 -8.71 4.10
C GLY A 74 13.26 -8.55 4.57
N ASN A 75 12.96 -7.51 5.34
CA ASN A 75 11.61 -7.19 5.79
C ASN A 75 10.97 -6.16 4.85
N SER A 76 9.68 -5.91 5.03
CA SER A 76 8.93 -5.02 4.13
C SER A 76 8.04 -4.04 4.89
N ILE A 77 7.71 -2.93 4.23
CA ILE A 77 6.76 -1.93 4.71
C ILE A 77 5.68 -1.77 3.64
N LEU A 78 4.41 -1.74 4.05
CA LEU A 78 3.29 -1.57 3.13
C LEU A 78 2.75 -0.14 3.20
N PHE A 79 2.36 0.39 2.04
CA PHE A 79 1.73 1.71 1.96
C PHE A 79 0.47 1.62 1.13
N ASP A 80 -0.57 2.34 1.58
CA ASP A 80 -1.81 2.53 0.85
C ASP A 80 -1.94 4.01 0.51
N ILE A 81 -2.28 4.34 -0.72
CA ILE A 81 -2.40 5.73 -1.17
C ILE A 81 -3.86 6.13 -1.16
N LYS A 82 -4.19 7.17 -0.42
CA LYS A 82 -5.55 7.74 -0.38
C LYS A 82 -5.54 9.13 -0.99
N THR A 83 -6.42 9.34 -1.95
CA THR A 83 -6.50 10.60 -2.69
C THR A 83 -7.70 11.45 -2.28
N THR A 84 -8.47 11.00 -1.32
CA THR A 84 -9.62 11.73 -0.76
C THR A 84 -9.20 12.47 0.50
N SER A 85 -9.91 13.56 0.83
CA SER A 85 -9.63 14.35 2.03
C SER A 85 -9.87 13.58 3.32
N HIS A 86 -10.86 12.69 3.30
CA HIS A 86 -11.27 11.92 4.45
C HIS A 86 -11.20 10.43 4.12
N PHE A 87 -10.74 9.65 5.09
CA PHE A 87 -10.76 8.21 4.98
C PHE A 87 -10.97 7.61 6.38
N ASP A 88 -11.59 6.45 6.43
CA ASP A 88 -11.87 5.72 7.68
C ASP A 88 -10.61 4.96 8.09
N ARG A 89 -10.00 5.37 9.20
CA ARG A 89 -8.75 4.78 9.67
C ARG A 89 -8.92 3.33 10.10
N GLU A 90 -10.07 3.00 10.68
CA GLU A 90 -10.35 1.62 11.07
C GLU A 90 -10.47 0.72 9.83
N TYR A 91 -11.17 1.19 8.80
CA TYR A 91 -11.27 0.46 7.56
C TYR A 91 -9.90 0.26 6.91
N CYS A 92 -9.08 1.30 6.86
CA CYS A 92 -7.73 1.21 6.32
C CYS A 92 -6.85 0.25 7.13
N SER A 93 -6.99 0.27 8.45
CA SER A 93 -6.27 -0.64 9.33
C SER A 93 -6.63 -2.08 9.03
N LEU A 94 -7.93 -2.36 8.86
CA LEU A 94 -8.40 -3.70 8.56
C LEU A 94 -7.93 -4.15 7.18
N GLN A 95 -8.06 -3.28 6.18
CA GLN A 95 -7.62 -3.55 4.81
C GLN A 95 -6.11 -3.87 4.76
N LEU A 96 -5.30 -3.01 5.39
CA LEU A 96 -3.85 -3.22 5.40
C LEU A 96 -3.46 -4.45 6.20
N SER A 97 -4.18 -4.77 7.27
CA SER A 97 -3.92 -5.97 8.05
C SER A 97 -4.19 -7.24 7.23
N VAL A 98 -5.25 -7.23 6.40
CA VAL A 98 -5.51 -8.32 5.45
C VAL A 98 -4.36 -8.41 4.44
N TYR A 99 -3.93 -7.29 3.88
CA TYR A 99 -2.82 -7.26 2.94
C TYR A 99 -1.53 -7.81 3.56
N LYS A 100 -1.24 -7.43 4.81
CA LYS A 100 -0.07 -7.93 5.52
C LYS A 100 -0.10 -9.45 5.60
N LYS A 101 -1.25 -10.03 5.98
CA LYS A 101 -1.37 -11.48 6.09
C LYS A 101 -1.17 -12.16 4.74
N LEU A 102 -1.82 -11.66 3.69
CA LEU A 102 -1.69 -12.23 2.36
C LEU A 102 -0.26 -12.08 1.82
N PHE A 103 0.34 -10.92 2.05
CA PHE A 103 1.71 -10.67 1.61
C PHE A 103 2.69 -11.65 2.29
N GLU A 104 2.57 -11.81 3.60
CA GLU A 104 3.46 -12.71 4.34
C GLU A 104 3.26 -14.17 3.95
N GLN A 105 2.06 -14.54 3.48
CA GLN A 105 1.80 -15.88 2.96
C GLN A 105 2.35 -16.08 1.55
N ASN A 106 2.30 -15.04 0.71
CA ASN A 106 2.72 -15.14 -0.70
C ASN A 106 4.22 -14.95 -0.89
N TYR A 107 4.82 -14.11 -0.07
CA TYR A 107 6.23 -13.72 -0.20
C TYR A 107 6.92 -13.97 1.13
N ASP A 108 8.04 -14.58 1.13
CA ASP A 108 8.75 -14.96 2.36
C ASP A 108 9.43 -13.76 3.01
N GLU A 109 8.63 -12.73 3.33
CA GLU A 109 9.09 -11.48 3.96
C GLU A 109 8.12 -11.08 5.05
N HIS A 110 8.65 -10.51 6.13
CA HIS A 110 7.85 -10.04 7.25
C HIS A 110 7.55 -8.55 7.11
N VAL A 111 6.29 -8.15 7.34
CA VAL A 111 5.87 -6.75 7.28
C VAL A 111 6.09 -6.10 8.64
N LEU A 112 6.99 -5.12 8.70
CA LEU A 112 7.32 -4.42 9.93
C LEU A 112 6.41 -3.23 10.22
N GLY A 113 5.78 -2.66 9.21
CA GLY A 113 4.94 -1.50 9.39
C GLY A 113 4.03 -1.26 8.20
N MET A 114 2.99 -0.47 8.44
CA MET A 114 1.99 -0.14 7.44
C MET A 114 1.62 1.33 7.56
N TYR A 115 1.46 2.00 6.43
CA TYR A 115 1.14 3.44 6.40
C TYR A 115 0.07 3.73 5.37
N VAL A 116 -0.72 4.76 5.64
CA VAL A 116 -1.57 5.40 4.62
C VAL A 116 -0.89 6.71 4.23
N LEU A 117 -0.74 6.92 2.93
CA LEU A 117 -0.21 8.16 2.38
C LEU A 117 -1.40 9.00 1.87
N GLY A 118 -1.77 10.02 2.63
CA GLY A 118 -2.87 10.90 2.28
C GLY A 118 -2.40 12.07 1.42
N THR A 119 -2.76 12.06 0.14
CA THR A 119 -2.24 13.06 -0.81
C THR A 119 -2.84 14.44 -0.59
N LYS A 120 -4.09 14.53 -0.13
CA LYS A 120 -4.74 15.82 0.09
C LYS A 120 -4.12 16.57 1.27
N SER A 121 -3.84 15.87 2.35
CA SER A 121 -3.19 16.47 3.52
C SER A 121 -1.67 16.47 3.42
N LYS A 122 -1.11 15.71 2.49
CA LYS A 122 0.33 15.50 2.33
C LYS A 122 0.94 14.99 3.63
N ARG A 123 0.33 13.94 4.18
CA ARG A 123 0.75 13.32 5.44
C ARG A 123 0.75 11.81 5.34
N ALA A 124 1.70 11.20 6.04
CA ALA A 124 1.76 9.75 6.21
C ALA A 124 1.19 9.40 7.58
N PHE A 125 0.31 8.41 7.61
CA PHE A 125 -0.34 7.96 8.84
C PHE A 125 0.09 6.52 9.11
N ARG A 126 0.74 6.30 10.26
CA ARG A 126 1.07 4.95 10.67
C ARG A 126 -0.20 4.21 11.07
N ILE A 127 -0.34 2.98 10.57
CA ILE A 127 -1.53 2.17 10.79
C ILE A 127 -1.19 1.04 11.76
N ILE A 128 -2.06 0.83 12.75
CA ILE A 128 -1.90 -0.23 13.73
C ILE A 128 -2.59 -1.49 13.20
N LYS A 129 -1.90 -2.62 13.29
CA LYS A 129 -2.44 -3.91 12.84
C LYS A 129 -3.67 -4.29 13.66
N GLN A 130 -4.70 -4.78 12.98
CA GLN A 130 -5.89 -5.34 13.63
C GLN A 130 -5.61 -6.76 14.14
N GLU A 131 -6.43 -7.21 15.08
CA GLU A 131 -6.31 -8.55 15.64
C GLU A 131 -6.48 -9.63 14.57
N ASP A 132 -5.73 -10.71 14.71
CA ASP A 132 -5.77 -11.83 13.76
C ASP A 132 -7.17 -12.43 13.63
N SER A 133 -7.94 -12.45 14.71
CA SER A 133 -9.31 -12.96 14.68
C SER A 133 -10.20 -12.17 13.71
N ARG A 134 -10.06 -10.83 13.68
CA ARG A 134 -10.82 -9.99 12.76
C ARG A 134 -10.38 -10.19 11.31
N VAL A 135 -9.07 -10.29 11.10
CA VAL A 135 -8.51 -10.53 9.76
C VAL A 135 -8.95 -11.89 9.22
N ASN A 136 -8.85 -12.92 10.04
CA ASN A 136 -9.24 -14.27 9.65
C ASN A 136 -10.73 -14.37 9.35
N LYS A 137 -11.57 -13.64 10.10
CA LYS A 137 -13.01 -13.61 9.84
C LYS A 137 -13.30 -13.07 8.43
N ILE A 138 -12.62 -12.02 8.02
CA ILE A 138 -12.80 -11.46 6.67
C ILE A 138 -12.37 -12.45 5.61
N LEU A 139 -11.21 -13.07 5.77
CA LEU A 139 -10.72 -14.06 4.82
C LEU A 139 -11.66 -15.26 4.72
N ASN A 140 -12.19 -15.72 5.86
CA ASN A 140 -13.13 -16.84 5.88
C ASN A 140 -14.46 -16.50 5.22
N MET A 141 -14.92 -15.26 5.33
CA MET A 141 -16.15 -14.83 4.66
C MET A 141 -16.04 -14.96 3.14
N ASN A 142 -14.85 -14.78 2.59
CA ASN A 142 -14.62 -14.88 1.15
C ASN A 142 -14.50 -16.33 0.67
N LYS A 143 -14.10 -17.24 1.56
CA LYS A 143 -13.87 -18.65 1.19
C LYS A 143 -15.14 -19.45 0.92
N GLY A 144 -16.27 -19.02 1.44
CA GLY A 144 -17.52 -19.75 1.31
C GLY A 144 -18.30 -19.44 0.04
N VAL A 145 -17.74 -18.71 -0.87
CA VAL A 145 -18.47 -18.20 -2.05
C VAL A 145 -18.34 -19.11 -3.28
#